data_07369987bd7fb519d6e3621aeb1753d9
#
_entry.id   07369987bd7fb519d6e3621aeb1753d9
#
_cell.length_a   1.000
_cell.length_b   1.000
_cell.length_c   1.000
_cell.angle_alpha   90.00
_cell.angle_beta   90.00
_cell.angle_gamma   90.00
#
_symmetry.space_group_name_H-M   'P 1'
#
loop_
_entity.id
_entity.type
_entity.pdbx_description
1 polymer ?
#
loop_
_entity_poly.entity_id
_entity_poly.type
_entity_poly.pdbx_seq_one_letter_code
_entity_poly.pdbx_strand_id
1 'polypeptide(L)'
;MDRTQITRVSVADQVAALLRQRILEGEFRPGTQLQELPLASSLGVSRNTMREAIRILSLEGLLRRSLHRGAAVSQLSLRDVQEIYQLRRMLELPAVLAARSPDPGLLEEIRSAVEQYELAVHDRNWSRAVSHDLHFHSLLIRFHGNKRLESFYKNMLGELRVGMVLVDRSHDDPGGLIPVEPCGTVYEVAAWFELRCCGYCPDERSHLAVAGFERKGEYMFA
;
A
#
# COMPACT_ATOMS: atom_id res chain seq x y z
N MET A 1 -33.50 -21.86 -4.78
CA MET A 1 -32.74 -22.32 -3.59
C MET A 1 -31.75 -21.21 -3.24
N ASP A 2 -32.12 -20.41 -2.29
CA ASP A 2 -31.33 -19.26 -1.81
C ASP A 2 -30.13 -19.80 -1.00
N ARG A 3 -28.92 -19.64 -1.53
CA ARG A 3 -27.70 -20.02 -0.81
C ARG A 3 -27.34 -18.88 0.11
N THR A 4 -27.76 -18.95 1.35
CA THR A 4 -27.28 -18.06 2.41
C THR A 4 -25.77 -18.19 2.54
N GLN A 5 -25.00 -17.23 2.00
CA GLN A 5 -23.56 -17.16 2.18
C GLN A 5 -23.24 -16.81 3.64
N ILE A 6 -22.75 -17.79 4.38
CA ILE A 6 -22.25 -17.55 5.73
C ILE A 6 -20.83 -16.96 5.60
N THR A 7 -20.73 -15.64 5.60
CA THR A 7 -19.46 -14.93 5.76
C THR A 7 -19.04 -14.97 7.23
N ARG A 8 -18.51 -16.11 7.67
CA ARG A 8 -17.87 -16.18 8.99
C ARG A 8 -16.41 -15.77 8.82
N VAL A 9 -16.01 -14.67 9.46
CA VAL A 9 -14.60 -14.32 9.63
C VAL A 9 -13.93 -15.47 10.40
N SER A 10 -12.95 -16.12 9.81
CA SER A 10 -12.28 -17.24 10.45
C SER A 10 -11.46 -16.76 11.65
N VAL A 11 -11.19 -17.66 12.60
CA VAL A 11 -10.28 -17.34 13.73
C VAL A 11 -8.89 -16.97 13.21
N ALA A 12 -8.44 -17.56 12.11
CA ALA A 12 -7.17 -17.21 11.47
C ALA A 12 -7.16 -15.78 10.94
N ASP A 13 -8.27 -15.30 10.34
CA ASP A 13 -8.39 -13.91 9.89
C ASP A 13 -8.38 -12.92 11.07
N GLN A 14 -9.03 -13.27 12.20
CA GLN A 14 -9.00 -12.45 13.41
C GLN A 14 -7.60 -12.35 13.99
N VAL A 15 -6.88 -13.47 14.07
CA VAL A 15 -5.48 -13.51 14.53
C VAL A 15 -4.58 -12.72 13.57
N ALA A 16 -4.77 -12.85 12.25
CA ALA A 16 -4.04 -12.07 11.26
C ALA A 16 -4.32 -10.57 11.42
N ALA A 17 -5.57 -10.17 11.65
CA ALA A 17 -5.93 -8.77 11.90
C ALA A 17 -5.23 -8.21 13.15
N LEU A 18 -5.22 -8.97 14.25
CA LEU A 18 -4.56 -8.59 15.49
C LEU A 18 -3.03 -8.45 15.30
N LEU A 19 -2.40 -9.44 14.68
CA LEU A 19 -0.95 -9.41 14.43
C LEU A 19 -0.58 -8.28 13.46
N ARG A 20 -1.39 -8.02 12.44
CA ARG A 20 -1.21 -6.88 11.51
C ARG A 20 -1.18 -5.56 12.28
N GLN A 21 -2.15 -5.36 13.16
CA GLN A 21 -2.20 -4.17 14.01
C GLN A 21 -0.93 -4.04 14.85
N ARG A 22 -0.50 -5.09 15.56
CA ARG A 22 0.71 -5.08 16.40
C ARG A 22 1.99 -4.80 15.60
N ILE A 23 2.09 -5.35 14.37
CA ILE A 23 3.22 -5.06 13.47
C ILE A 23 3.21 -3.57 13.10
N LEU A 24 2.08 -3.03 12.68
CA LEU A 24 1.96 -1.62 12.28
C LEU A 24 2.06 -0.65 13.46
N GLU A 25 1.75 -1.09 14.67
CA GLU A 25 2.00 -0.35 15.91
C GLU A 25 3.47 -0.45 16.39
N GLY A 26 4.31 -1.21 15.69
CA GLY A 26 5.75 -1.34 15.97
C GLY A 26 6.08 -2.22 17.18
N GLU A 27 5.12 -3.02 17.68
CA GLU A 27 5.40 -4.03 18.72
C GLU A 27 6.42 -5.06 18.20
N PHE A 28 6.29 -5.43 16.92
CA PHE A 28 7.24 -6.28 16.23
C PHE A 28 8.06 -5.45 15.23
N ARG A 29 9.33 -5.23 15.54
CA ARG A 29 10.24 -4.46 14.67
C ARG A 29 10.54 -5.21 13.36
N PRO A 30 10.91 -4.50 12.26
CA PRO A 30 11.39 -5.14 11.03
C PRO A 30 12.49 -6.17 11.33
N GLY A 31 12.41 -7.32 10.68
CA GLY A 31 13.32 -8.44 10.90
C GLY A 31 13.02 -9.31 12.13
N THR A 32 12.09 -8.89 13.01
CA THR A 32 11.69 -9.70 14.18
C THR A 32 11.08 -11.02 13.73
N GLN A 33 11.60 -12.13 14.23
CA GLN A 33 11.05 -13.46 13.97
C GLN A 33 9.82 -13.73 14.83
N LEU A 34 8.73 -14.12 14.20
CA LEU A 34 7.50 -14.52 14.86
C LEU A 34 7.54 -16.02 15.14
N GLN A 35 7.59 -16.38 16.42
CA GLN A 35 7.59 -17.77 16.85
C GLN A 35 6.15 -18.29 16.96
N GLU A 36 5.77 -19.23 16.07
CA GLU A 36 4.40 -19.77 15.96
C GLU A 36 3.88 -20.32 17.29
N LEU A 37 4.67 -21.11 18.01
CA LEU A 37 4.23 -21.78 19.26
C LEU A 37 3.98 -20.81 20.41
N PRO A 38 4.91 -19.92 20.77
CA PRO A 38 4.67 -18.93 21.83
C PRO A 38 3.49 -18.02 21.52
N LEU A 39 3.36 -17.54 20.26
CA LEU A 39 2.26 -16.68 19.85
C LEU A 39 0.91 -17.43 19.88
N ALA A 40 0.86 -18.67 19.43
CA ALA A 40 -0.34 -19.49 19.50
C ALA A 40 -0.80 -19.69 20.96
N SER A 41 0.14 -19.99 21.85
CA SER A 41 -0.13 -20.16 23.28
C SER A 41 -0.63 -18.86 23.92
N SER A 42 0.00 -17.73 23.63
CA SER A 42 -0.38 -16.43 24.21
C SER A 42 -1.76 -15.94 23.74
N LEU A 43 -2.17 -16.32 22.53
CA LEU A 43 -3.49 -15.96 21.98
C LEU A 43 -4.55 -17.03 22.18
N GLY A 44 -4.24 -18.16 22.83
CA GLY A 44 -5.18 -19.24 23.09
C GLY A 44 -5.71 -19.92 21.81
N VAL A 45 -4.92 -19.94 20.73
CA VAL A 45 -5.32 -20.54 19.45
C VAL A 45 -4.48 -21.76 19.10
N SER A 46 -5.00 -22.58 18.18
CA SER A 46 -4.26 -23.74 17.70
C SER A 46 -3.03 -23.32 16.88
N ARG A 47 -1.98 -24.16 16.87
CA ARG A 47 -0.81 -23.97 16.02
C ARG A 47 -1.17 -23.85 14.52
N ASN A 48 -2.18 -24.61 14.07
CA ASN A 48 -2.64 -24.54 12.70
C ASN A 48 -3.31 -23.19 12.38
N THR A 49 -4.11 -22.66 13.29
CA THR A 49 -4.71 -21.32 13.18
C THR A 49 -3.64 -20.24 13.10
N MET A 50 -2.62 -20.30 13.96
CA MET A 50 -1.48 -19.36 13.94
C MET A 50 -0.72 -19.44 12.61
N ARG A 51 -0.44 -20.65 12.11
CA ARG A 51 0.25 -20.85 10.85
C ARG A 51 -0.53 -20.27 9.67
N GLU A 52 -1.86 -20.42 9.67
CA GLU A 52 -2.72 -19.84 8.64
C GLU A 52 -2.73 -18.30 8.73
N ALA A 53 -2.81 -17.72 9.93
CA ALA A 53 -2.70 -16.28 10.12
C ALA A 53 -1.35 -15.73 9.60
N ILE A 54 -0.24 -16.41 9.90
CA ILE A 54 1.09 -16.08 9.37
C ILE A 54 1.12 -16.19 7.84
N ARG A 55 0.44 -17.20 7.26
CA ARG A 55 0.33 -17.33 5.81
C ARG A 55 -0.41 -16.14 5.19
N ILE A 56 -1.50 -15.70 5.79
CA ILE A 56 -2.26 -14.51 5.35
C ILE A 56 -1.35 -13.27 5.36
N LEU A 57 -0.66 -13.02 6.47
CA LEU A 57 0.25 -11.87 6.59
C LEU A 57 1.45 -11.93 5.63
N SER A 58 1.89 -13.15 5.29
CA SER A 58 2.95 -13.33 4.27
C SER A 58 2.45 -13.03 2.86
N LEU A 59 1.19 -13.36 2.55
CA LEU A 59 0.54 -12.99 1.29
C LEU A 59 0.26 -11.49 1.19
N GLU A 60 0.17 -10.80 2.32
CA GLU A 60 0.02 -9.36 2.39
C GLU A 60 1.38 -8.61 2.35
N GLY A 61 2.50 -9.32 2.28
CA GLY A 61 3.84 -8.71 2.29
C GLY A 61 4.33 -8.23 3.66
N LEU A 62 3.51 -8.36 4.72
CA LEU A 62 3.89 -7.92 6.07
C LEU A 62 4.91 -8.85 6.73
N LEU A 63 4.94 -10.11 6.33
CA LEU A 63 5.89 -11.11 6.80
C LEU A 63 6.63 -11.75 5.64
N ARG A 64 7.92 -11.97 5.81
CA ARG A 64 8.75 -12.82 4.92
C ARG A 64 8.99 -14.18 5.56
N ARG A 65 8.77 -15.24 4.80
CA ARG A 65 9.07 -16.61 5.25
C ARG A 65 10.49 -16.98 4.85
N SER A 66 11.24 -17.51 5.80
CA SER A 66 12.58 -18.06 5.56
C SER A 66 12.56 -19.59 5.77
N LEU A 67 13.19 -20.31 4.86
CA LEU A 67 13.40 -21.75 5.03
C LEU A 67 14.08 -22.01 6.38
N HIS A 68 13.52 -22.90 7.18
CA HIS A 68 14.02 -23.33 8.50
C HIS A 68 14.02 -22.27 9.62
N ARG A 69 13.63 -21.00 9.34
CA ARG A 69 13.62 -19.92 10.34
C ARG A 69 12.24 -19.38 10.69
N GLY A 70 11.16 -19.93 10.09
CA GLY A 70 9.79 -19.46 10.30
C GLY A 70 9.48 -18.18 9.52
N ALA A 71 8.69 -17.29 10.11
CA ALA A 71 8.30 -16.01 9.51
C ALA A 71 8.92 -14.86 10.29
N ALA A 72 9.36 -13.83 9.58
CA ALA A 72 9.87 -12.59 10.18
C ALA A 72 9.12 -11.39 9.59
N VAL A 73 9.02 -10.32 10.38
CA VAL A 73 8.48 -9.04 9.91
C VAL A 73 9.31 -8.54 8.74
N SER A 74 8.65 -8.11 7.67
CA SER A 74 9.33 -7.60 6.47
C SER A 74 10.27 -6.46 6.83
N GLN A 75 11.45 -6.49 6.24
CA GLN A 75 12.47 -5.46 6.39
C GLN A 75 12.95 -5.09 5.00
N LEU A 76 12.90 -3.80 4.69
CA LEU A 76 13.36 -3.26 3.42
C LEU A 76 14.72 -2.59 3.59
N SER A 77 15.63 -2.88 2.68
CA SER A 77 16.81 -2.07 2.46
C SER A 77 16.47 -0.86 1.59
N LEU A 78 17.35 0.13 1.55
CA LEU A 78 17.20 1.28 0.63
C LEU A 78 17.07 0.82 -0.83
N ARG A 79 17.81 -0.22 -1.21
CA ARG A 79 17.73 -0.80 -2.55
C ARG A 79 16.35 -1.43 -2.82
N ASP A 80 15.77 -2.16 -1.86
CA ASP A 80 14.42 -2.72 -2.00
C ASP A 80 13.39 -1.60 -2.22
N VAL A 81 13.50 -0.50 -1.47
CA VAL A 81 12.63 0.67 -1.64
C VAL A 81 12.77 1.26 -3.04
N GLN A 82 14.00 1.47 -3.52
CA GLN A 82 14.26 1.98 -4.88
C GLN A 82 13.65 1.07 -5.96
N GLU A 83 13.83 -0.26 -5.83
CA GLU A 83 13.28 -1.24 -6.76
C GLU A 83 11.73 -1.22 -6.74
N ILE A 84 11.10 -1.07 -5.56
CA ILE A 84 9.64 -0.93 -5.45
C ILE A 84 9.15 0.35 -6.15
N TYR A 85 9.81 1.50 -5.94
CA TYR A 85 9.43 2.74 -6.60
C TYR A 85 9.61 2.69 -8.12
N GLN A 86 10.63 1.99 -8.62
CA GLN A 86 10.78 1.73 -10.05
C GLN A 86 9.61 0.91 -10.60
N LEU A 87 9.23 -0.17 -9.91
CA LEU A 87 8.07 -0.99 -10.30
C LEU A 87 6.77 -0.18 -10.27
N ARG A 88 6.57 0.67 -9.26
CA ARG A 88 5.41 1.56 -9.17
C ARG A 88 5.33 2.44 -10.43
N ARG A 89 6.40 3.12 -10.80
CA ARG A 89 6.44 3.97 -12.01
C ARG A 89 6.14 3.19 -13.28
N MET A 90 6.68 1.97 -13.42
CA MET A 90 6.46 1.12 -14.59
C MET A 90 5.02 0.63 -14.71
N LEU A 91 4.29 0.51 -13.62
CA LEU A 91 2.94 -0.05 -13.59
C LEU A 91 1.85 1.02 -13.48
N GLU A 92 2.03 2.02 -12.63
CA GLU A 92 1.01 3.04 -12.36
C GLU A 92 0.83 4.00 -13.55
N LEU A 93 1.92 4.54 -14.08
CA LEU A 93 1.84 5.51 -15.17
C LEU A 93 1.18 4.92 -16.42
N PRO A 94 1.55 3.74 -16.93
CA PRO A 94 0.84 3.12 -18.05
C PRO A 94 -0.64 2.81 -17.74
N ALA A 95 -0.97 2.44 -16.51
CA ALA A 95 -2.34 2.19 -16.08
C ALA A 95 -3.22 3.44 -16.27
N VAL A 96 -2.74 4.58 -15.76
CA VAL A 96 -3.42 5.86 -15.85
C VAL A 96 -3.53 6.33 -17.31
N LEU A 97 -2.45 6.24 -18.08
CA LEU A 97 -2.44 6.65 -19.50
C LEU A 97 -3.37 5.79 -20.37
N ALA A 98 -3.52 4.51 -20.06
CA ALA A 98 -4.41 3.60 -20.76
C ALA A 98 -5.90 3.78 -20.40
N ALA A 99 -6.22 4.47 -19.32
CA ALA A 99 -7.58 4.66 -18.81
C ALA A 99 -8.36 5.66 -19.67
N ARG A 100 -8.96 5.19 -20.78
CA ARG A 100 -9.74 6.04 -21.73
C ARG A 100 -11.14 6.37 -21.24
N SER A 101 -11.79 5.44 -20.56
CA SER A 101 -13.15 5.59 -20.01
C SER A 101 -13.20 4.88 -18.66
N PRO A 102 -12.65 5.51 -17.62
CA PRO A 102 -12.58 4.89 -16.32
C PRO A 102 -13.98 4.71 -15.71
N ASP A 103 -14.14 3.63 -14.93
CA ASP A 103 -15.36 3.38 -14.17
C ASP A 103 -15.61 4.52 -13.19
N PRO A 104 -16.81 5.18 -13.20
CA PRO A 104 -17.11 6.27 -12.26
C PRO A 104 -16.99 5.86 -10.80
N GLY A 105 -17.32 4.61 -10.46
CA GLY A 105 -17.17 4.08 -9.09
C GLY A 105 -15.71 4.01 -8.69
N LEU A 106 -14.81 3.59 -9.59
CA LEU A 106 -13.37 3.58 -9.32
C LEU A 106 -12.82 5.00 -9.14
N LEU A 107 -13.29 5.98 -9.92
CA LEU A 107 -12.89 7.38 -9.75
C LEU A 107 -13.30 7.94 -8.39
N GLU A 108 -14.49 7.59 -7.92
CA GLU A 108 -14.96 8.01 -6.60
C GLU A 108 -14.15 7.36 -5.48
N GLU A 109 -13.79 6.06 -5.61
CA GLU A 109 -12.88 5.39 -4.68
C GLU A 109 -11.52 6.10 -4.61
N ILE A 110 -10.97 6.51 -5.76
CA ILE A 110 -9.69 7.24 -5.86
C ILE A 110 -9.81 8.61 -5.17
N ARG A 111 -10.87 9.38 -5.45
CA ARG A 111 -11.11 10.67 -4.80
C ARG A 111 -11.20 10.54 -3.30
N SER A 112 -12.00 9.60 -2.82
CA SER A 112 -12.13 9.32 -1.39
C SER A 112 -10.79 8.95 -0.74
N ALA A 113 -9.94 8.18 -1.42
CA ALA A 113 -8.61 7.81 -0.90
C ALA A 113 -7.72 9.05 -0.74
N VAL A 114 -7.76 10.00 -1.67
CA VAL A 114 -7.02 11.28 -1.60
C VAL A 114 -7.54 12.13 -0.44
N GLU A 115 -8.86 12.33 -0.33
CA GLU A 115 -9.46 13.10 0.76
C GLU A 115 -9.12 12.54 2.15
N GLN A 116 -9.17 11.21 2.29
CA GLN A 116 -8.81 10.54 3.54
C GLN A 116 -7.30 10.65 3.85
N TYR A 117 -6.45 10.65 2.82
CA TYR A 117 -5.03 10.93 2.98
C TYR A 117 -4.81 12.35 3.52
N GLU A 118 -5.41 13.36 2.90
CA GLU A 118 -5.29 14.77 3.32
C GLU A 118 -5.75 14.99 4.76
N LEU A 119 -6.90 14.40 5.13
CA LEU A 119 -7.41 14.44 6.51
C LEU A 119 -6.42 13.80 7.49
N ALA A 120 -5.85 12.64 7.13
CA ALA A 120 -4.90 11.96 7.99
C ALA A 120 -3.58 12.75 8.16
N VAL A 121 -3.11 13.44 7.13
CA VAL A 121 -1.95 14.34 7.18
C VAL A 121 -2.27 15.56 8.06
N HIS A 122 -3.43 16.19 7.87
CA HIS A 122 -3.88 17.31 8.71
C HIS A 122 -3.92 16.93 10.19
N ASP A 123 -4.44 15.74 10.50
CA ASP A 123 -4.54 15.22 11.86
C ASP A 123 -3.19 14.68 12.40
N ARG A 124 -2.12 14.76 11.61
CA ARG A 124 -0.80 14.18 11.90
C ARG A 124 -0.84 12.69 12.24
N ASN A 125 -1.80 11.98 11.65
CA ASN A 125 -1.94 10.54 11.80
C ASN A 125 -1.22 9.81 10.65
N TRP A 126 0.09 9.71 10.75
CA TRP A 126 0.97 9.19 9.69
C TRP A 126 0.65 7.75 9.31
N SER A 127 0.30 6.90 10.27
CA SER A 127 -0.10 5.51 9.98
C SER A 127 -1.34 5.43 9.09
N ARG A 128 -2.32 6.33 9.30
CA ARG A 128 -3.49 6.45 8.42
C ARG A 128 -3.11 7.06 7.08
N ALA A 129 -2.29 8.11 7.07
CA ALA A 129 -1.81 8.74 5.84
C ALA A 129 -1.13 7.71 4.93
N VAL A 130 -0.14 6.95 5.44
CA VAL A 130 0.50 5.85 4.69
C VAL A 130 -0.52 4.83 4.19
N SER A 131 -1.53 4.50 5.00
CA SER A 131 -2.55 3.52 4.60
C SER A 131 -3.38 4.00 3.42
N HIS A 132 -3.77 5.28 3.42
CA HIS A 132 -4.57 5.89 2.34
C HIS A 132 -3.73 6.15 1.09
N ASP A 133 -2.46 6.55 1.23
CA ASP A 133 -1.50 6.66 0.13
C ASP A 133 -1.34 5.32 -0.62
N LEU A 134 -1.02 4.26 0.11
CA LEU A 134 -0.87 2.94 -0.50
C LEU A 134 -2.19 2.40 -1.08
N HIS A 135 -3.33 2.75 -0.48
CA HIS A 135 -4.63 2.41 -1.04
C HIS A 135 -4.87 3.12 -2.36
N PHE A 136 -4.63 4.43 -2.43
CA PHE A 136 -4.68 5.21 -3.68
C PHE A 136 -3.86 4.56 -4.79
N HIS A 137 -2.60 4.24 -4.53
CA HIS A 137 -1.74 3.59 -5.51
C HIS A 137 -2.25 2.21 -5.95
N SER A 138 -2.88 1.45 -5.05
CA SER A 138 -3.50 0.17 -5.40
C SER A 138 -4.71 0.33 -6.33
N LEU A 139 -5.45 1.44 -6.21
CA LEU A 139 -6.59 1.74 -7.07
C LEU A 139 -6.15 2.06 -8.51
N LEU A 140 -5.01 2.73 -8.69
CA LEU A 140 -4.47 3.03 -10.03
C LEU A 140 -4.22 1.77 -10.85
N ILE A 141 -3.76 0.70 -10.21
CA ILE A 141 -3.49 -0.59 -10.89
C ILE A 141 -4.76 -1.25 -11.42
N ARG A 142 -5.94 -0.94 -10.85
CA ARG A 142 -7.22 -1.47 -11.33
C ARG A 142 -7.55 -1.03 -12.77
N PHE A 143 -6.98 0.07 -13.26
CA PHE A 143 -7.12 0.48 -14.66
C PHE A 143 -6.57 -0.52 -15.66
N HIS A 144 -5.62 -1.39 -15.27
CA HIS A 144 -5.18 -2.50 -16.11
C HIS A 144 -6.21 -3.61 -16.26
N GLY A 145 -7.25 -3.69 -15.41
CA GLY A 145 -8.25 -4.76 -15.42
C GLY A 145 -7.66 -6.16 -15.16
N ASN A 146 -6.48 -6.26 -14.55
CA ASN A 146 -5.74 -7.49 -14.35
C ASN A 146 -5.66 -7.88 -12.88
N LYS A 147 -6.52 -8.82 -12.44
CA LYS A 147 -6.60 -9.28 -11.05
C LYS A 147 -5.30 -9.91 -10.51
N ARG A 148 -4.48 -10.52 -11.36
CA ARG A 148 -3.18 -11.06 -10.95
C ARG A 148 -2.19 -9.97 -10.64
N LEU A 149 -2.18 -8.90 -11.46
CA LEU A 149 -1.37 -7.72 -11.23
C LEU A 149 -1.80 -7.00 -9.95
N GLU A 150 -3.11 -6.84 -9.73
CA GLU A 150 -3.64 -6.26 -8.49
C GLU A 150 -3.16 -7.02 -7.25
N SER A 151 -3.20 -8.37 -7.28
CA SER A 151 -2.75 -9.20 -6.17
C SER A 151 -1.24 -9.10 -5.94
N PHE A 152 -0.45 -9.13 -7.01
CA PHE A 152 1.01 -8.93 -6.93
C PHE A 152 1.35 -7.57 -6.35
N TYR A 153 0.73 -6.53 -6.87
CA TYR A 153 0.97 -5.15 -6.47
C TYR A 153 0.62 -4.91 -5.00
N LYS A 154 -0.52 -5.45 -4.55
CA LYS A 154 -0.94 -5.38 -3.14
C LYS A 154 0.08 -6.01 -2.18
N ASN A 155 0.68 -7.14 -2.58
CA ASN A 155 1.73 -7.79 -1.79
C ASN A 155 2.97 -6.88 -1.67
N MET A 156 3.42 -6.32 -2.77
CA MET A 156 4.57 -5.39 -2.81
C MET A 156 4.31 -4.13 -1.95
N LEU A 157 3.11 -3.55 -2.01
CA LEU A 157 2.74 -2.41 -1.16
C LEU A 157 2.70 -2.77 0.32
N GLY A 158 2.38 -4.02 0.67
CA GLY A 158 2.42 -4.51 2.05
C GLY A 158 3.82 -4.45 2.64
N GLU A 159 4.85 -4.81 1.86
CA GLU A 159 6.26 -4.68 2.28
C GLU A 159 6.62 -3.21 2.52
N LEU A 160 6.24 -2.33 1.59
CA LEU A 160 6.49 -0.89 1.71
C LEU A 160 5.80 -0.29 2.93
N ARG A 161 4.57 -0.72 3.22
CA ARG A 161 3.80 -0.25 4.39
C ARG A 161 4.54 -0.47 5.70
N VAL A 162 5.13 -1.66 5.90
CA VAL A 162 5.93 -1.95 7.11
C VAL A 162 7.13 -1.02 7.19
N GLY A 163 7.83 -0.82 6.08
CA GLY A 163 8.98 0.09 6.02
C GLY A 163 8.60 1.52 6.41
N MET A 164 7.56 2.08 5.80
CA MET A 164 7.15 3.47 5.99
C MET A 164 6.62 3.76 7.40
N VAL A 165 5.73 2.91 7.94
CA VAL A 165 5.13 3.13 9.28
C VAL A 165 6.15 3.04 10.40
N LEU A 166 7.19 2.23 10.25
CA LEU A 166 8.17 2.00 11.32
C LEU A 166 9.34 2.98 11.29
N VAL A 167 9.64 3.57 10.15
CA VAL A 167 10.63 4.66 10.04
C VAL A 167 10.10 5.93 10.69
N ASP A 168 8.81 6.24 10.52
CA ASP A 168 8.16 7.40 11.12
C ASP A 168 8.31 7.45 12.67
N ARG A 169 8.34 6.30 13.33
CA ARG A 169 8.50 6.22 14.79
C ARG A 169 9.92 6.40 15.29
N SER A 170 10.93 6.35 14.45
CA SER A 170 12.33 6.48 14.84
C SER A 170 12.86 7.92 14.78
N HIS A 171 12.10 8.84 14.23
CA HIS A 171 12.47 10.24 14.06
C HIS A 171 11.37 11.15 14.62
N ASP A 172 11.76 12.05 15.54
CA ASP A 172 10.93 13.17 16.00
C ASP A 172 10.64 14.21 14.89
N ASP A 173 11.20 13.99 13.70
CA ASP A 173 10.96 14.78 12.48
C ASP A 173 10.49 13.85 11.34
N PRO A 174 9.16 13.75 11.11
CA PRO A 174 8.58 12.94 10.04
C PRO A 174 8.88 13.45 8.62
N GLY A 175 9.56 14.59 8.48
CA GLY A 175 9.84 15.23 7.19
C GLY A 175 10.87 14.53 6.30
N GLY A 176 11.49 13.42 6.73
CA GLY A 176 12.63 12.84 6.04
C GLY A 176 12.35 11.67 5.09
N LEU A 177 11.25 10.93 5.26
CA LEU A 177 10.99 9.70 4.47
C LEU A 177 9.56 9.55 3.94
N ILE A 178 8.59 10.18 4.58
CA ILE A 178 7.28 10.40 3.98
C ILE A 178 7.40 11.80 3.36
N PRO A 179 7.28 11.96 2.04
CA PRO A 179 7.15 13.28 1.48
C PRO A 179 5.95 13.94 2.15
N VAL A 180 6.17 15.00 2.94
CA VAL A 180 5.11 15.82 3.56
C VAL A 180 4.26 16.48 2.46
N GLU A 181 4.82 16.56 1.26
CA GLU A 181 4.04 16.79 0.06
C GLU A 181 3.47 15.42 -0.39
N PRO A 182 2.14 15.32 -0.58
CA PRO A 182 1.55 14.16 -1.22
C PRO A 182 2.37 13.86 -2.45
N CYS A 183 2.76 12.60 -2.62
CA CYS A 183 3.52 12.16 -3.78
C CYS A 183 2.97 12.93 -4.99
N GLY A 184 3.79 13.74 -5.67
CA GLY A 184 3.34 14.60 -6.76
C GLY A 184 2.42 13.88 -7.74
N THR A 185 2.58 12.55 -7.85
CA THR A 185 1.72 11.63 -8.57
C THR A 185 0.25 11.67 -8.11
N VAL A 186 -0.04 11.88 -6.81
CA VAL A 186 -1.43 11.92 -6.30
C VAL A 186 -2.15 13.16 -6.82
N TYR A 187 -1.52 14.32 -6.70
CA TYR A 187 -2.12 15.57 -7.19
C TYR A 187 -2.10 15.65 -8.72
N GLU A 188 -1.04 15.19 -9.37
CA GLU A 188 -0.96 15.19 -10.83
C GLU A 188 -2.00 14.25 -11.44
N VAL A 189 -2.23 13.08 -10.84
CA VAL A 189 -3.27 12.13 -11.28
C VAL A 189 -4.66 12.64 -10.95
N ALA A 190 -4.89 13.22 -9.79
CA ALA A 190 -6.18 13.82 -9.42
C ALA A 190 -6.52 15.00 -10.34
N ALA A 191 -5.58 15.91 -10.56
CA ALA A 191 -5.74 17.04 -11.48
C ALA A 191 -5.95 16.56 -12.94
N TRP A 192 -5.25 15.51 -13.38
CA TRP A 192 -5.43 14.91 -14.68
C TRP A 192 -6.83 14.30 -14.86
N PHE A 193 -7.36 13.65 -13.82
CA PHE A 193 -8.72 13.12 -13.84
C PHE A 193 -9.79 14.22 -13.85
N GLU A 194 -9.61 15.29 -13.08
CA GLU A 194 -10.54 16.45 -13.11
C GLU A 194 -10.59 17.08 -14.50
N LEU A 195 -9.45 17.32 -15.14
CA LEU A 195 -9.38 17.87 -16.48
C LEU A 195 -10.05 16.97 -17.53
N ARG A 196 -9.94 15.65 -17.40
CA ARG A 196 -10.54 14.70 -18.34
C ARG A 196 -12.05 14.51 -18.14
N CYS A 197 -12.53 14.51 -16.90
CA CYS A 197 -13.96 14.40 -16.59
C CYS A 197 -14.75 15.66 -16.99
N CYS A 198 -14.10 16.83 -17.05
CA CYS A 198 -14.72 18.09 -17.49
C CYS A 198 -14.79 18.23 -19.02
N GLY A 199 -14.46 17.21 -19.81
CA GLY A 199 -14.53 17.27 -21.29
C GLY A 199 -13.45 18.13 -21.94
N TYR A 200 -12.50 18.63 -21.17
CA TYR A 200 -11.33 19.34 -21.69
C TYR A 200 -10.25 18.31 -21.99
N CYS A 201 -10.26 17.79 -23.23
CA CYS A 201 -9.20 16.92 -23.72
C CYS A 201 -8.10 17.79 -24.37
N PRO A 202 -7.00 18.11 -23.69
CA PRO A 202 -5.87 18.72 -24.38
C PRO A 202 -5.23 17.67 -25.29
N ASP A 203 -4.77 18.11 -26.46
CA ASP A 203 -4.05 17.36 -27.49
C ASP A 203 -2.97 16.44 -26.89
N GLU A 204 -2.71 15.29 -27.52
CA GLU A 204 -1.74 14.26 -27.07
C GLU A 204 -0.34 14.78 -26.67
N ARG A 205 0.06 15.96 -27.16
CA ARG A 205 1.33 16.61 -26.80
C ARG A 205 1.30 17.36 -25.47
N SER A 206 0.12 17.69 -24.95
CA SER A 206 -0.04 18.34 -23.64
C SER A 206 0.07 17.36 -22.48
N HIS A 207 -0.04 16.06 -22.72
CA HIS A 207 0.01 15.01 -21.69
C HIS A 207 1.37 14.96 -20.96
N LEU A 208 2.47 15.25 -21.64
CA LEU A 208 3.82 15.26 -21.06
C LEU A 208 4.12 16.57 -20.30
N ALA A 209 3.46 17.66 -20.65
CA ALA A 209 3.68 18.97 -20.04
C ALA A 209 2.91 19.15 -18.71
N VAL A 210 1.72 18.53 -18.57
CA VAL A 210 0.94 18.57 -17.32
C VAL A 210 1.54 17.62 -16.29
N ALA A 211 2.12 16.49 -16.75
CA ALA A 211 2.72 15.51 -15.84
C ALA A 211 4.08 15.94 -15.29
N GLY A 212 4.58 17.14 -15.43
CA GLY A 212 5.83 17.60 -14.75
C GLY A 212 7.01 16.59 -14.65
N PHE A 213 6.82 15.44 -15.29
CA PHE A 213 7.61 14.22 -15.09
C PHE A 213 9.04 14.34 -15.64
N GLU A 214 9.28 15.28 -16.53
CA GLU A 214 10.62 15.47 -17.11
C GLU A 214 11.54 16.41 -16.30
N ARG A 215 11.01 17.19 -15.31
CA ARG A 215 11.84 18.20 -14.65
C ARG A 215 12.16 17.96 -13.18
N LYS A 216 11.66 16.94 -12.54
CA LYS A 216 11.93 16.66 -11.10
C LYS A 216 12.57 15.30 -10.84
N GLY A 217 13.34 14.79 -11.78
CA GLY A 217 14.17 13.59 -11.58
C GLY A 217 15.32 13.77 -10.57
N GLU A 218 15.52 14.97 -10.02
CA GLU A 218 16.69 15.30 -9.20
C GLU A 218 16.40 15.50 -7.70
N TYR A 219 15.15 15.38 -7.23
CA TYR A 219 14.82 15.78 -5.86
C TYR A 219 14.57 14.65 -4.85
N MET A 220 15.03 13.43 -5.11
CA MET A 220 14.83 12.38 -4.12
C MET A 220 16.08 11.65 -3.64
N PHE A 221 17.28 12.13 -3.99
CA PHE A 221 18.55 11.59 -3.47
C PHE A 221 19.62 12.71 -3.45
N ALA A 222 19.48 13.64 -2.53
CA ALA A 222 20.56 14.46 -2.02
C ALA A 222 20.65 14.26 -0.50
#